data_e8c29df7bde6ad4c741882dc5dc13c53
#
_entry.id   e8c29df7bde6ad4c741882dc5dc13c53
#
_cell.length_a   1.000
_cell.length_b   1.000
_cell.length_c   1.000
_cell.angle_alpha   90.00
_cell.angle_beta   90.00
_cell.angle_gamma   90.00
#
_symmetry.space_group_name_H-M   'P 1'
#
loop_
_entity.id
_entity.type
_entity.pdbx_description
1 polymer ?
#
loop_
_entity_poly.entity_id
_entity_poly.type
_entity_poly.pdbx_seq_one_letter_code
_entity_poly.pdbx_strand_id
1 'polypeptide(L)'
;MSILARLALALFLAVAPISTGIALDAPPTAVSQQLVPFASEEGLARLARSNAKLDFPLLANQFEPQSNGAFCGPTSAAIVLNTIRAHATDLPRDHSRLHPEDLQYMPEAADPTLPRYTQDNVIAKGLKTRAQVLGEPVTVNGKTIRDFGYQIRQLDEMLRANGVSTKLVVVNDDLPEADIRNDLVQSLSQPGHYVIVGFLRRAAGEKGGGHISPLGAYDAQSDSFLLLDVNPTAAGWA
;
A
#
# COMPACT_ATOMS: atom_id res chain seq x y z
N MET A 1 2.32 24.46 -2.32
CA MET A 1 1.28 23.40 -2.22
C MET A 1 1.98 22.10 -1.89
N SER A 2 1.71 21.56 -0.73
CA SER A 2 2.41 20.42 -0.15
C SER A 2 2.09 19.09 -0.84
N ILE A 3 2.96 18.12 -0.66
CA ILE A 3 2.89 16.76 -1.21
C ILE A 3 1.62 16.02 -0.76
N LEU A 4 1.10 16.31 0.42
CA LEU A 4 -0.08 15.65 0.98
C LEU A 4 -1.34 15.81 0.14
N ALA A 5 -1.58 16.99 -0.42
CA ALA A 5 -2.72 17.25 -1.32
C ALA A 5 -2.65 16.42 -2.62
N ARG A 6 -1.46 15.86 -2.94
CA ARG A 6 -1.25 15.11 -4.19
C ARG A 6 -1.23 13.60 -4.01
N LEU A 7 -0.92 13.13 -2.79
CA LEU A 7 -0.94 11.69 -2.44
C LEU A 7 -2.36 11.17 -2.22
N ALA A 8 -3.28 12.07 -1.93
CA ALA A 8 -4.61 11.74 -1.47
C ALA A 8 -5.68 11.64 -2.56
N LEU A 9 -5.32 11.80 -3.85
CA LEU A 9 -6.31 11.78 -4.92
C LEU A 9 -6.76 10.34 -5.23
N ALA A 10 -7.81 9.95 -4.52
CA ALA A 10 -8.55 8.73 -4.73
C ALA A 10 -9.19 8.69 -6.12
N LEU A 11 -9.22 7.51 -6.64
CA LEU A 11 -9.84 7.03 -7.85
C LEU A 11 -11.26 7.56 -8.06
N PHE A 12 -11.48 8.37 -9.08
CA PHE A 12 -12.79 8.63 -9.63
C PHE A 12 -12.93 7.99 -11.00
N LEU A 13 -13.86 7.04 -11.14
CA LEU A 13 -14.48 6.72 -12.42
C LEU A 13 -15.50 7.83 -12.74
N ALA A 14 -15.08 8.84 -13.49
CA ALA A 14 -16.03 9.77 -14.09
C ALA A 14 -16.38 9.28 -15.48
N VAL A 15 -17.62 8.87 -15.65
CA VAL A 15 -18.26 8.78 -16.98
C VAL A 15 -18.58 10.19 -17.39
N ALA A 16 -17.83 10.76 -18.33
CA ALA A 16 -18.11 12.07 -18.89
C ALA A 16 -19.00 11.97 -20.13
N PRO A 17 -20.05 12.80 -20.27
CA PRO A 17 -20.69 13.04 -21.55
C PRO A 17 -19.79 13.92 -22.41
N ILE A 18 -19.77 13.63 -23.69
CA ILE A 18 -19.06 14.40 -24.71
C ILE A 18 -19.74 15.77 -24.81
N SER A 19 -19.04 16.83 -24.48
CA SER A 19 -19.42 18.21 -24.78
C SER A 19 -18.25 18.94 -25.40
N THR A 20 -18.52 19.54 -26.52
CA THR A 20 -17.66 20.33 -27.42
C THR A 20 -17.07 21.57 -26.76
N GLY A 21 -15.80 21.71 -26.87
CA GLY A 21 -14.90 22.84 -26.95
C GLY A 21 -15.14 24.13 -26.18
N ILE A 22 -14.33 24.36 -25.16
CA ILE A 22 -13.73 25.68 -24.86
C ILE A 22 -12.31 25.33 -24.37
N ALA A 23 -11.28 25.88 -25.02
CA ALA A 23 -9.91 25.81 -24.55
C ALA A 23 -9.83 26.63 -23.25
N LEU A 24 -9.91 25.96 -22.12
CA LEU A 24 -9.52 26.52 -20.83
C LEU A 24 -8.00 26.32 -20.69
N ASP A 25 -7.30 27.38 -20.37
CA ASP A 25 -5.89 27.39 -20.07
C ASP A 25 -5.56 26.20 -19.14
N ALA A 26 -4.57 25.41 -19.56
CA ALA A 26 -4.12 24.26 -18.78
C ALA A 26 -3.71 24.76 -17.39
N PRO A 27 -4.19 24.11 -16.30
CA PRO A 27 -3.72 24.47 -14.97
C PRO A 27 -2.20 24.33 -14.92
N PRO A 28 -1.48 25.18 -14.15
CA PRO A 28 -0.03 25.17 -14.11
C PRO A 28 0.45 23.75 -13.87
N THR A 29 1.32 23.27 -14.75
CA THR A 29 1.94 21.95 -14.69
C THR A 29 2.51 21.76 -13.29
N ALA A 30 1.85 20.93 -12.51
CA ALA A 30 2.34 20.55 -11.20
C ALA A 30 3.73 19.93 -11.40
N VAL A 31 4.77 20.58 -10.90
CA VAL A 31 6.14 20.05 -10.90
C VAL A 31 6.06 18.68 -10.24
N SER A 32 6.31 17.63 -11.01
CA SER A 32 6.43 16.27 -10.49
C SER A 32 7.60 16.28 -9.51
N GLN A 33 7.30 16.21 -8.22
CA GLN A 33 8.33 16.18 -7.20
C GLN A 33 8.89 14.77 -7.17
N GLN A 34 10.13 14.62 -7.62
CA GLN A 34 10.81 13.34 -7.65
C GLN A 34 11.01 12.85 -6.21
N LEU A 35 10.72 11.57 -5.96
CA LEU A 35 11.00 10.94 -4.67
C LEU A 35 12.48 11.06 -4.33
N VAL A 36 12.79 11.36 -3.08
CA VAL A 36 14.15 11.18 -2.56
C VAL A 36 14.32 9.72 -2.22
N PRO A 37 15.24 8.98 -2.88
CA PRO A 37 15.38 7.54 -2.66
C PRO A 37 15.69 7.24 -1.18
N PHE A 38 15.03 6.23 -0.62
CA PHE A 38 15.21 5.87 0.79
C PHE A 38 16.67 5.57 1.13
N ALA A 39 17.36 4.82 0.28
CA ALA A 39 18.75 4.40 0.50
C ALA A 39 19.80 5.49 0.15
N SER A 40 19.39 6.70 -0.25
CA SER A 40 20.32 7.81 -0.45
C SER A 40 20.78 8.41 0.87
N GLU A 41 21.87 9.16 0.84
CA GLU A 41 22.40 9.89 2.01
C GLU A 41 21.31 10.79 2.63
N GLU A 42 20.61 11.58 1.81
CA GLU A 42 19.51 12.42 2.27
C GLU A 42 18.32 11.59 2.77
N GLY A 43 17.98 10.47 2.10
CA GLY A 43 16.91 9.58 2.55
C GLY A 43 17.18 8.99 3.94
N LEU A 44 18.39 8.56 4.20
CA LEU A 44 18.82 8.06 5.51
C LEU A 44 18.89 9.18 6.55
N ALA A 45 19.34 10.39 6.18
CA ALA A 45 19.32 11.55 7.06
C ALA A 45 17.89 11.94 7.48
N ARG A 46 16.91 11.90 6.55
CA ARG A 46 15.49 12.12 6.88
C ARG A 46 14.98 11.09 7.88
N LEU A 47 15.30 9.81 7.68
CA LEU A 47 14.91 8.78 8.64
C LEU A 47 15.56 9.01 10.01
N ALA A 48 16.84 9.38 10.05
CA ALA A 48 17.58 9.61 11.30
C ALA A 48 16.92 10.70 12.15
N ARG A 49 16.55 11.86 11.52
CA ARG A 49 15.97 13.02 12.22
C ARG A 49 14.44 12.93 12.43
N SER A 50 13.76 12.00 11.76
CA SER A 50 12.31 11.80 11.93
C SER A 50 11.97 11.38 13.36
N ASN A 51 10.91 11.96 13.94
CA ASN A 51 10.38 11.59 15.25
C ASN A 51 9.11 10.71 15.14
N ALA A 52 8.31 10.86 14.07
CA ALA A 52 7.14 10.04 13.80
C ALA A 52 7.55 8.81 12.98
N LYS A 53 8.07 7.78 13.63
CA LYS A 53 8.55 6.52 13.04
C LYS A 53 8.56 5.37 14.04
N LEU A 54 7.64 5.40 15.00
CA LEU A 54 7.74 4.55 16.20
C LEU A 54 7.84 3.07 15.86
N ASP A 55 6.99 2.59 14.98
CA ASP A 55 6.94 1.17 14.58
C ASP A 55 7.66 0.88 13.25
N PHE A 56 8.43 1.83 12.73
CA PHE A 56 9.21 1.64 11.50
C PHE A 56 10.12 0.40 11.55
N PRO A 57 10.89 0.12 12.64
CA PRO A 57 11.74 -1.07 12.69
C PRO A 57 10.96 -2.38 12.56
N LEU A 58 9.75 -2.42 13.12
CA LEU A 58 8.88 -3.59 13.04
C LEU A 58 8.34 -3.80 11.62
N LEU A 59 7.91 -2.73 10.97
CA LEU A 59 7.49 -2.76 9.56
C LEU A 59 8.64 -3.16 8.63
N ALA A 60 9.82 -2.56 8.82
CA ALA A 60 11.00 -2.84 8.01
C ALA A 60 11.44 -4.30 8.12
N ASN A 61 11.30 -4.91 9.30
CA ASN A 61 11.60 -6.33 9.51
C ASN A 61 10.65 -7.28 8.76
N GLN A 62 9.44 -6.82 8.42
CA GLN A 62 8.44 -7.60 7.68
C GLN A 62 8.32 -7.16 6.21
N PHE A 63 9.17 -6.22 5.77
CA PHE A 63 9.11 -5.71 4.41
C PHE A 63 9.39 -6.80 3.38
N GLU A 64 8.55 -6.85 2.35
CA GLU A 64 8.77 -7.65 1.15
C GLU A 64 8.29 -6.90 -0.09
N PRO A 65 8.94 -7.07 -1.25
CA PRO A 65 8.46 -6.49 -2.50
C PRO A 65 7.25 -7.27 -3.03
N GLN A 66 6.37 -6.58 -3.76
CA GLN A 66 5.26 -7.23 -4.45
C GLN A 66 5.75 -8.20 -5.53
N SER A 67 5.11 -9.35 -5.65
CA SER A 67 5.49 -10.40 -6.59
C SER A 67 5.01 -10.16 -8.03
N ASN A 68 4.06 -9.25 -8.23
CA ASN A 68 3.55 -8.86 -9.54
C ASN A 68 2.85 -7.50 -9.49
N GLY A 69 2.52 -6.93 -10.65
CA GLY A 69 1.97 -5.58 -10.77
C GLY A 69 0.60 -5.33 -10.13
N ALA A 70 -0.14 -6.39 -9.73
CA ALA A 70 -1.46 -6.29 -9.11
C ALA A 70 -1.44 -6.41 -7.58
N PHE A 71 -0.31 -6.78 -6.99
CA PHE A 71 -0.24 -7.22 -5.60
C PHE A 71 0.19 -6.16 -4.59
N CYS A 72 0.18 -4.88 -4.96
CA CYS A 72 0.52 -3.80 -4.02
C CYS A 72 -0.37 -3.84 -2.75
N GLY A 73 -1.67 -4.02 -2.88
CA GLY A 73 -2.60 -4.17 -1.74
C GLY A 73 -2.32 -5.41 -0.89
N PRO A 74 -2.34 -6.62 -1.47
CA PRO A 74 -2.00 -7.85 -0.74
C PRO A 74 -0.64 -7.81 -0.05
N THR A 75 0.39 -7.27 -0.70
CA THR A 75 1.73 -7.14 -0.12
C THR A 75 1.72 -6.19 1.08
N SER A 76 1.13 -5.01 0.93
CA SER A 76 0.99 -4.04 2.03
C SER A 76 0.23 -4.63 3.21
N ALA A 77 -0.84 -5.40 2.95
CA ALA A 77 -1.58 -6.10 3.99
C ALA A 77 -0.71 -7.18 4.68
N ALA A 78 0.02 -7.99 3.93
CA ALA A 78 0.88 -9.05 4.50
C ALA A 78 1.95 -8.45 5.41
N ILE A 79 2.61 -7.37 4.99
CA ILE A 79 3.61 -6.65 5.80
C ILE A 79 3.00 -6.19 7.13
N VAL A 80 1.87 -5.47 7.08
CA VAL A 80 1.22 -4.93 8.28
C VAL A 80 0.67 -6.05 9.18
N LEU A 81 0.04 -7.07 8.63
CA LEU A 81 -0.48 -8.21 9.39
C LEU A 81 0.63 -8.99 10.10
N ASN A 82 1.75 -9.25 9.42
CA ASN A 82 2.91 -9.89 10.04
C ASN A 82 3.52 -9.02 11.14
N THR A 83 3.52 -7.69 10.96
CA THR A 83 4.02 -6.76 11.97
C THR A 83 3.13 -6.77 13.21
N ILE A 84 1.81 -6.64 13.05
CA ILE A 84 0.84 -6.66 14.16
C ILE A 84 0.88 -7.99 14.91
N ARG A 85 1.08 -9.10 14.20
CA ARG A 85 1.00 -10.46 14.73
C ARG A 85 2.37 -11.14 14.88
N ALA A 86 3.45 -10.37 15.01
CA ALA A 86 4.82 -10.90 15.07
C ALA A 86 5.05 -11.94 16.18
N HIS A 87 4.22 -11.94 17.22
CA HIS A 87 4.29 -12.89 18.34
C HIS A 87 3.10 -13.87 18.40
N ALA A 88 2.25 -13.90 17.38
CA ALA A 88 1.12 -14.83 17.34
C ALA A 88 1.60 -16.24 16.96
N THR A 89 0.96 -17.24 17.55
CA THR A 89 1.29 -18.67 17.30
C THR A 89 0.35 -19.33 16.29
N ASP A 90 -0.74 -18.65 15.92
CA ASP A 90 -1.80 -19.14 15.04
C ASP A 90 -1.74 -18.50 13.63
N LEU A 91 -0.55 -18.16 13.18
CA LEU A 91 -0.35 -17.57 11.86
C LEU A 91 -0.63 -18.58 10.74
N PRO A 92 -1.20 -18.14 9.61
CA PRO A 92 -1.43 -19.01 8.47
C PRO A 92 -0.11 -19.50 7.87
N ARG A 93 -0.18 -20.67 7.21
CA ARG A 93 0.92 -21.20 6.40
C ARG A 93 0.53 -21.13 4.93
N ASP A 94 1.49 -20.85 4.08
CA ASP A 94 1.28 -20.76 2.64
C ASP A 94 2.00 -21.91 1.93
N HIS A 95 1.24 -22.88 1.48
CA HIS A 95 1.74 -24.03 0.73
C HIS A 95 1.65 -23.83 -0.80
N SER A 96 1.12 -22.68 -1.26
CA SER A 96 0.87 -22.42 -2.69
C SER A 96 2.14 -22.35 -3.54
N ARG A 97 3.28 -22.15 -2.90
CA ARG A 97 4.61 -22.04 -3.54
C ARG A 97 5.52 -23.23 -3.31
N LEU A 98 5.04 -24.27 -2.62
CA LEU A 98 5.82 -25.48 -2.42
C LEU A 98 5.93 -26.27 -3.73
N HIS A 99 7.13 -26.72 -4.01
CA HIS A 99 7.43 -27.64 -5.08
C HIS A 99 7.63 -29.07 -4.52
N PRO A 100 7.39 -30.12 -5.31
CA PRO A 100 7.64 -31.49 -4.86
C PRO A 100 9.06 -31.72 -4.32
N GLU A 101 10.04 -31.01 -4.88
CA GLU A 101 11.43 -31.07 -4.47
C GLU A 101 11.66 -30.52 -3.07
N ASP A 102 10.85 -29.58 -2.62
CA ASP A 102 10.96 -28.99 -1.27
C ASP A 102 10.62 -30.01 -0.19
N LEU A 103 9.85 -31.04 -0.53
CA LEU A 103 9.41 -32.11 0.38
C LEU A 103 10.27 -33.38 0.28
N GLN A 104 11.01 -33.57 -0.80
CA GLN A 104 11.67 -34.82 -1.15
C GLN A 104 12.65 -35.31 -0.05
N TYR A 105 13.31 -34.39 0.63
CA TYR A 105 14.32 -34.70 1.65
C TYR A 105 13.91 -34.27 3.06
N MET A 106 12.67 -33.87 3.23
CA MET A 106 12.16 -33.47 4.54
C MET A 106 11.79 -34.71 5.36
N PRO A 107 11.90 -34.67 6.69
CA PRO A 107 11.34 -35.70 7.54
C PRO A 107 9.84 -35.86 7.30
N GLU A 108 9.35 -37.10 7.50
CA GLU A 108 7.91 -37.40 7.38
C GLU A 108 7.09 -36.43 8.27
N ALA A 109 6.00 -35.89 7.70
CA ALA A 109 5.11 -34.92 8.33
C ALA A 109 5.75 -33.54 8.68
N ALA A 110 6.97 -33.25 8.26
CA ALA A 110 7.55 -31.92 8.41
C ALA A 110 6.89 -30.91 7.44
N ASP A 111 6.66 -29.71 7.92
CA ASP A 111 6.15 -28.59 7.12
C ASP A 111 7.26 -27.53 6.95
N PRO A 112 7.82 -27.38 5.75
CA PRO A 112 8.89 -26.43 5.48
C PRO A 112 8.42 -24.97 5.44
N THR A 113 7.11 -24.71 5.43
CA THR A 113 6.60 -23.34 5.37
C THR A 113 6.76 -22.63 6.71
N LEU A 114 7.03 -21.34 6.67
CA LEU A 114 6.99 -20.50 7.86
C LEU A 114 5.54 -20.02 8.12
N PRO A 115 5.08 -20.02 9.40
CA PRO A 115 3.79 -19.48 9.75
C PRO A 115 3.83 -17.94 9.60
N ARG A 116 3.18 -17.42 8.56
CA ARG A 116 3.12 -15.98 8.26
C ARG A 116 2.02 -15.67 7.25
N TYR A 117 1.61 -14.41 7.21
CA TYR A 117 0.86 -13.88 6.08
C TYR A 117 1.78 -13.74 4.87
N THR A 118 1.29 -14.14 3.70
CA THR A 118 1.93 -13.93 2.41
C THR A 118 1.00 -13.13 1.50
N GLN A 119 1.53 -12.61 0.41
CA GLN A 119 0.74 -11.91 -0.63
C GLN A 119 -0.36 -12.80 -1.21
N ASP A 120 -0.21 -14.11 -1.11
CA ASP A 120 -1.14 -15.09 -1.66
C ASP A 120 -2.21 -15.49 -0.62
N ASN A 121 -1.83 -15.79 0.62
CA ASN A 121 -2.79 -16.27 1.61
C ASN A 121 -3.68 -15.17 2.22
N VAL A 122 -3.26 -13.90 2.21
CA VAL A 122 -4.11 -12.78 2.66
C VAL A 122 -5.34 -12.60 1.79
N ILE A 123 -5.24 -12.94 0.49
CA ILE A 123 -6.34 -12.83 -0.48
C ILE A 123 -7.47 -13.79 -0.12
N ALA A 124 -7.18 -14.93 0.50
CA ALA A 124 -8.17 -15.97 0.80
C ALA A 124 -9.35 -15.47 1.66
N LYS A 125 -9.14 -14.42 2.46
CA LYS A 125 -10.20 -13.76 3.24
C LYS A 125 -10.68 -12.44 2.62
N GLY A 126 -10.16 -12.06 1.47
CA GLY A 126 -10.55 -10.86 0.74
C GLY A 126 -11.84 -11.08 -0.08
N LEU A 127 -12.39 -9.98 -0.59
CA LEU A 127 -13.58 -9.99 -1.47
C LEU A 127 -13.28 -10.45 -2.90
N LYS A 128 -12.03 -10.48 -3.30
CA LYS A 128 -11.58 -10.89 -4.63
C LYS A 128 -10.86 -12.22 -4.57
N THR A 129 -11.15 -13.06 -5.56
CA THR A 129 -10.28 -14.20 -5.85
C THR A 129 -8.92 -13.74 -6.40
N ARG A 130 -7.91 -14.60 -6.36
CA ARG A 130 -6.61 -14.31 -6.99
C ARG A 130 -6.75 -13.93 -8.46
N ALA A 131 -7.61 -14.63 -9.21
CA ALA A 131 -7.86 -14.35 -10.63
C ALA A 131 -8.45 -12.95 -10.85
N GLN A 132 -9.40 -12.55 -9.99
CA GLN A 132 -9.99 -11.21 -10.02
C GLN A 132 -8.97 -10.12 -9.69
N VAL A 133 -8.07 -10.34 -8.74
CA VAL A 133 -6.94 -9.42 -8.46
C VAL A 133 -6.05 -9.26 -9.68
N LEU A 134 -5.86 -10.32 -10.45
CA LEU A 134 -5.10 -10.31 -11.70
C LEU A 134 -5.88 -9.80 -12.92
N GLY A 135 -7.11 -9.31 -12.72
CA GLY A 135 -7.92 -8.68 -13.76
C GLY A 135 -8.86 -9.63 -14.49
N GLU A 136 -9.21 -10.79 -13.89
CA GLU A 136 -10.31 -11.60 -14.40
C GLU A 136 -11.57 -10.75 -14.55
N PRO A 137 -12.23 -10.77 -15.72
CA PRO A 137 -13.45 -9.98 -15.92
C PRO A 137 -14.58 -10.45 -15.00
N VAL A 138 -15.28 -9.50 -14.40
CA VAL A 138 -16.51 -9.76 -13.63
C VAL A 138 -17.68 -9.02 -14.25
N THR A 139 -18.86 -9.62 -14.22
CA THR A 139 -20.09 -8.98 -14.73
C THR A 139 -20.86 -8.41 -13.55
N VAL A 140 -21.02 -7.09 -13.55
CA VAL A 140 -21.79 -6.34 -12.55
C VAL A 140 -22.88 -5.58 -13.28
N ASN A 141 -24.15 -5.80 -12.94
CA ASN A 141 -25.31 -5.14 -13.55
C ASN A 141 -25.30 -5.23 -15.10
N GLY A 142 -24.95 -6.40 -15.65
CA GLY A 142 -24.90 -6.64 -17.09
C GLY A 142 -23.69 -6.02 -17.83
N LYS A 143 -22.78 -5.37 -17.12
CA LYS A 143 -21.53 -4.81 -17.68
C LYS A 143 -20.33 -5.64 -17.25
N THR A 144 -19.50 -6.03 -18.20
CA THR A 144 -18.23 -6.70 -17.92
C THR A 144 -17.18 -5.65 -17.56
N ILE A 145 -16.63 -5.74 -16.36
CA ILE A 145 -15.57 -4.87 -15.87
C ILE A 145 -14.32 -5.68 -15.53
N ARG A 146 -13.15 -5.03 -15.61
CA ARG A 146 -11.89 -5.55 -15.10
C ARG A 146 -11.41 -4.61 -13.99
N ASP A 147 -11.32 -5.14 -12.77
CA ASP A 147 -10.87 -4.40 -11.60
C ASP A 147 -9.55 -4.99 -11.11
N PHE A 148 -8.48 -4.56 -11.78
CA PHE A 148 -7.12 -5.04 -11.56
C PHE A 148 -6.56 -4.50 -10.23
N GLY A 149 -5.95 -5.35 -9.42
CA GLY A 149 -5.41 -5.01 -8.11
C GLY A 149 -6.50 -4.83 -7.05
N TYR A 150 -6.22 -4.01 -6.05
CA TYR A 150 -7.14 -3.65 -4.97
C TYR A 150 -7.44 -2.15 -4.97
N GLN A 151 -8.69 -1.82 -4.70
CA GLN A 151 -9.10 -0.48 -4.29
C GLN A 151 -8.89 -0.35 -2.76
N ILE A 152 -8.67 0.87 -2.27
CA ILE A 152 -8.40 1.06 -0.83
C ILE A 152 -9.54 0.57 0.07
N ARG A 153 -10.81 0.67 -0.39
CA ARG A 153 -11.97 0.12 0.33
C ARG A 153 -11.95 -1.41 0.40
N GLN A 154 -11.56 -2.06 -0.68
CA GLN A 154 -11.44 -3.52 -0.72
C GLN A 154 -10.29 -4.01 0.15
N LEU A 155 -9.20 -3.22 0.25
CA LEU A 155 -8.10 -3.49 1.17
C LEU A 155 -8.55 -3.35 2.63
N ASP A 156 -9.32 -2.31 2.97
CA ASP A 156 -9.92 -2.12 4.29
C ASP A 156 -10.73 -3.35 4.71
N GLU A 157 -11.59 -3.84 3.83
CA GLU A 157 -12.41 -5.03 4.07
C GLU A 157 -11.56 -6.29 4.24
N MET A 158 -10.50 -6.47 3.44
CA MET A 158 -9.57 -7.59 3.57
C MET A 158 -8.82 -7.55 4.91
N LEU A 159 -8.35 -6.39 5.35
CA LEU A 159 -7.70 -6.23 6.65
C LEU A 159 -8.66 -6.55 7.80
N ARG A 160 -9.89 -6.05 7.75
CA ARG A 160 -10.93 -6.38 8.76
C ARG A 160 -11.26 -7.87 8.79
N ALA A 161 -11.38 -8.51 7.62
CA ALA A 161 -11.59 -9.95 7.52
C ALA A 161 -10.42 -10.78 8.08
N ASN A 162 -9.21 -10.21 8.12
CA ASN A 162 -8.05 -10.78 8.79
C ASN A 162 -7.92 -10.40 10.28
N GLY A 163 -8.97 -9.79 10.86
CA GLY A 163 -9.08 -9.53 12.30
C GLY A 163 -8.35 -8.27 12.77
N VAL A 164 -8.16 -7.27 11.90
CA VAL A 164 -7.57 -5.97 12.24
C VAL A 164 -8.64 -4.90 12.27
N SER A 165 -8.58 -4.01 13.27
CA SER A 165 -9.39 -2.80 13.27
C SER A 165 -8.75 -1.74 12.38
N THR A 166 -9.56 -1.08 11.56
CA THR A 166 -9.10 -0.09 10.58
C THR A 166 -9.88 1.21 10.68
N LYS A 167 -9.20 2.33 10.42
CA LYS A 167 -9.82 3.64 10.14
C LYS A 167 -9.61 3.94 8.66
N LEU A 168 -10.64 3.84 7.86
CA LEU A 168 -10.59 4.20 6.44
C LEU A 168 -10.87 5.70 6.27
N VAL A 169 -9.93 6.41 5.65
CA VAL A 169 -10.09 7.80 5.24
C VAL A 169 -9.96 7.86 3.72
N VAL A 170 -11.00 8.35 3.05
CA VAL A 170 -10.97 8.64 1.61
C VAL A 170 -10.86 10.15 1.47
N VAL A 171 -9.72 10.59 0.98
CA VAL A 171 -9.44 12.02 0.84
C VAL A 171 -10.21 12.59 -0.33
N ASN A 172 -10.80 13.76 -0.12
CA ASN A 172 -11.47 14.59 -1.10
C ASN A 172 -11.08 16.06 -0.89
N ASP A 173 -11.58 16.95 -1.74
CA ASP A 173 -11.25 18.38 -1.69
C ASP A 173 -11.78 19.11 -0.43
N ASP A 174 -12.71 18.49 0.32
CA ASP A 174 -13.28 19.06 1.55
C ASP A 174 -12.42 18.80 2.78
N LEU A 175 -11.45 17.87 2.71
CA LEU A 175 -10.59 17.54 3.83
C LEU A 175 -9.33 18.43 3.83
N PRO A 176 -9.11 19.24 4.88
CA PRO A 176 -7.92 20.07 4.99
C PRO A 176 -6.64 19.21 4.97
N GLU A 177 -5.68 19.60 4.18
CA GLU A 177 -4.38 18.90 4.07
C GLU A 177 -3.69 18.78 5.42
N ALA A 178 -3.76 19.83 6.26
CA ALA A 178 -3.18 19.83 7.59
C ALA A 178 -3.78 18.75 8.50
N ASP A 179 -5.07 18.50 8.41
CA ASP A 179 -5.75 17.48 9.22
C ASP A 179 -5.32 16.07 8.79
N ILE A 180 -5.22 15.84 7.47
CA ILE A 180 -4.69 14.57 6.93
C ILE A 180 -3.27 14.34 7.41
N ARG A 181 -2.40 15.37 7.27
CA ARG A 181 -1.01 15.30 7.74
C ARG A 181 -0.94 14.96 9.22
N ASN A 182 -1.72 15.65 10.05
CA ASN A 182 -1.74 15.44 11.49
C ASN A 182 -2.21 14.02 11.85
N ASP A 183 -3.24 13.50 11.21
CA ASP A 183 -3.73 12.12 11.39
C ASP A 183 -2.64 11.08 11.07
N LEU A 184 -1.92 11.27 9.96
CA LEU A 184 -0.84 10.38 9.54
C LEU A 184 0.34 10.43 10.53
N VAL A 185 0.78 11.65 10.89
CA VAL A 185 1.88 11.86 11.84
C VAL A 185 1.54 11.28 13.21
N GLN A 186 0.30 11.51 13.68
CA GLN A 186 -0.17 10.95 14.94
C GLN A 186 -0.13 9.42 14.91
N SER A 187 -0.61 8.80 13.83
CA SER A 187 -0.58 7.34 13.68
C SER A 187 0.85 6.79 13.69
N LEU A 188 1.78 7.42 12.96
CA LEU A 188 3.20 7.02 12.93
C LEU A 188 3.95 7.25 14.26
N SER A 189 3.34 8.00 15.18
CA SER A 189 3.88 8.31 16.51
C SER A 189 3.27 7.47 17.63
N GLN A 190 2.33 6.56 17.32
CA GLN A 190 1.66 5.71 18.31
C GLN A 190 2.03 4.25 18.11
N PRO A 191 2.29 3.50 19.20
CA PRO A 191 2.63 2.08 19.10
C PRO A 191 1.44 1.25 18.60
N GLY A 192 1.71 0.32 17.69
CA GLY A 192 0.69 -0.57 17.12
C GLY A 192 -0.21 0.09 16.08
N HIS A 193 0.09 1.31 15.66
CA HIS A 193 -0.63 2.02 14.61
C HIS A 193 0.17 2.01 13.31
N TYR A 194 -0.41 1.47 12.27
CA TYR A 194 0.22 1.35 10.94
C TYR A 194 -0.61 2.07 9.89
N VAL A 195 0.07 2.76 9.00
CA VAL A 195 -0.57 3.52 7.93
C VAL A 195 -0.31 2.84 6.59
N ILE A 196 -1.37 2.60 5.83
CA ILE A 196 -1.29 2.19 4.43
C ILE A 196 -1.95 3.29 3.60
N VAL A 197 -1.26 3.77 2.58
CA VAL A 197 -1.77 4.81 1.67
C VAL A 197 -2.03 4.25 0.28
N GLY A 198 -3.16 4.66 -0.31
CA GLY A 198 -3.45 4.51 -1.74
C GLY A 198 -3.20 5.84 -2.44
N PHE A 199 -2.41 5.85 -3.50
CA PHE A 199 -2.03 7.07 -4.21
C PHE A 199 -1.88 6.82 -5.72
N LEU A 200 -1.90 7.90 -6.49
CA LEU A 200 -1.57 7.84 -7.90
C LEU A 200 -0.06 7.96 -8.08
N ARG A 201 0.57 7.00 -8.77
CA ARG A 201 2.03 6.99 -8.99
C ARG A 201 2.55 8.29 -9.59
N ARG A 202 1.77 8.94 -10.46
CA ARG A 202 2.15 10.24 -11.04
C ARG A 202 2.31 11.35 -9.99
N ALA A 203 1.63 11.25 -8.85
CA ALA A 203 1.79 12.21 -7.75
C ALA A 203 3.16 12.09 -7.06
N ALA A 204 3.75 10.91 -7.11
CA ALA A 204 5.11 10.62 -6.66
C ALA A 204 6.16 10.74 -7.78
N GLY A 205 5.80 11.29 -8.94
CA GLY A 205 6.71 11.42 -10.09
C GLY A 205 6.95 10.13 -10.87
N GLU A 206 6.16 9.09 -10.63
CA GLU A 206 6.30 7.78 -11.26
C GLU A 206 5.30 7.56 -12.38
N LYS A 207 5.61 6.59 -13.27
CA LYS A 207 4.67 6.13 -14.30
C LYS A 207 3.72 5.09 -13.72
N GLY A 208 2.46 5.12 -14.17
CA GLY A 208 1.44 4.12 -13.83
C GLY A 208 0.18 4.69 -13.22
N GLY A 209 -0.70 3.81 -12.78
CA GLY A 209 -2.01 4.10 -12.19
C GLY A 209 -1.97 4.26 -10.68
N GLY A 210 -3.01 3.76 -10.00
CA GLY A 210 -3.08 3.70 -8.55
C GLY A 210 -2.07 2.73 -7.95
N HIS A 211 -1.61 3.03 -6.75
CA HIS A 211 -0.68 2.20 -5.99
C HIS A 211 -1.01 2.23 -4.50
N ILE A 212 -0.61 1.18 -3.79
CA ILE A 212 -0.86 1.04 -2.35
C ILE A 212 0.46 0.62 -1.70
N SER A 213 0.86 1.33 -0.64
CA SER A 213 2.08 0.99 0.12
C SER A 213 1.99 1.47 1.57
N PRO A 214 2.69 0.84 2.52
CA PRO A 214 2.79 1.34 3.88
C PRO A 214 3.62 2.62 3.96
N LEU A 215 3.33 3.47 4.97
CA LEU A 215 4.19 4.56 5.41
C LEU A 215 5.07 4.09 6.57
N GLY A 216 6.34 4.46 6.53
CA GLY A 216 7.31 4.10 7.57
C GLY A 216 7.63 5.24 8.55
N ALA A 217 7.69 6.48 8.07
CA ALA A 217 8.10 7.63 8.87
C ALA A 217 7.60 8.96 8.29
N TYR A 218 7.70 10.02 9.09
CA TYR A 218 7.50 11.40 8.66
C TYR A 218 8.68 12.26 9.09
N ASP A 219 9.25 13.01 8.16
CA ASP A 219 10.27 14.01 8.41
C ASP A 219 9.68 15.42 8.36
N ALA A 220 9.57 16.05 9.52
CA ALA A 220 8.98 17.38 9.66
C ALA A 220 9.79 18.48 8.98
N GLN A 221 11.11 18.31 8.86
CA GLN A 221 11.98 19.33 8.24
C GLN A 221 11.74 19.44 6.74
N SER A 222 11.50 18.32 6.06
CA SER A 222 11.24 18.29 4.62
C SER A 222 9.75 18.16 4.29
N ASP A 223 8.87 18.11 5.30
CA ASP A 223 7.43 17.86 5.18
C ASP A 223 7.14 16.65 4.27
N SER A 224 7.81 15.53 4.53
CA SER A 224 7.71 14.34 3.68
C SER A 224 7.50 13.06 4.47
N PHE A 225 6.81 12.11 3.83
CA PHE A 225 6.58 10.76 4.36
C PHE A 225 7.49 9.74 3.67
N LEU A 226 8.00 8.79 4.43
CA LEU A 226 8.69 7.63 3.87
C LEU A 226 7.65 6.62 3.36
N LEU A 227 7.59 6.47 2.04
CA LEU A 227 6.88 5.37 1.40
C LEU A 227 7.76 4.12 1.46
N LEU A 228 7.32 3.11 2.18
CA LEU A 228 7.87 1.77 2.08
C LEU A 228 7.24 1.11 0.86
N ASP A 229 7.59 1.63 -0.32
CA ASP A 229 6.95 1.21 -1.55
C ASP A 229 7.25 -0.26 -1.84
N VAL A 230 6.19 -1.05 -1.94
CA VAL A 230 6.27 -2.48 -2.25
C VAL A 230 6.70 -2.76 -3.69
N ASN A 231 6.74 -1.74 -4.57
CA ASN A 231 7.47 -1.81 -5.82
C ASN A 231 8.99 -1.71 -5.51
N PRO A 232 9.80 -2.74 -5.82
CA PRO A 232 11.17 -2.84 -5.34
C PRO A 232 12.12 -1.71 -5.80
N THR A 233 11.69 -0.88 -6.73
CA THR A 233 12.52 0.20 -7.30
C THR A 233 12.08 1.60 -6.86
N ALA A 234 11.07 1.73 -5.98
CA ALA A 234 10.38 3.01 -5.77
C ALA A 234 10.29 3.45 -4.29
N ALA A 235 10.96 2.78 -3.35
CA ALA A 235 10.95 3.20 -1.95
C ALA A 235 11.64 4.55 -1.76
N GLY A 236 10.94 5.52 -1.18
CA GLY A 236 11.48 6.88 -1.03
C GLY A 236 10.57 7.83 -0.24
N TRP A 237 11.07 9.04 -0.09
CA TRP A 237 10.38 10.13 0.60
C TRP A 237 9.57 10.97 -0.40
N ALA A 238 8.28 11.09 -0.12
CA ALA A 238 7.32 11.90 -0.87
C ALA A 238 6.73 13.03 -0.03
#